data_b9d26d412910b099fe427d652e69e2a8
#
_entry.id   b9d26d412910b099fe427d652e69e2a8
#
_cell.length_a   1.000
_cell.length_b   1.000
_cell.length_c   1.000
_cell.angle_alpha   90.00
_cell.angle_beta   90.00
_cell.angle_gamma   90.00
#
_symmetry.space_group_name_H-M   'P 1'
#
loop_
_entity.id
_entity.type
_entity.pdbx_description
1 polymer ?
#
loop_
_entity_poly.entity_id
_entity_poly.type
_entity_poly.pdbx_seq_one_letter_code
_entity_poly.pdbx_strand_id
1 'polypeptide(L)'
;MSVQSVLSIGVIGTPGCGKTTLCKKLGFPIVSIKELADQMDCTSQVDSDGVAEIDVDKLAKLWVNPDELTLFDGHLAHHLPVDALIVVRCNPKELKKRLEARGYSSKKIQDNVEIEMLGGPWNDLLGDKRPIYEGDNVLEWINSGCPNHTTPNMAIDWLSTP
;
A
#
# COMPACT_ATOMS: atom_id res chain seq x y z
N MET A 1 19.82 -12.66 20.67
CA MET A 1 18.90 -12.70 19.52
C MET A 1 19.17 -11.50 18.64
N SER A 2 19.45 -11.75 17.39
CA SER A 2 19.56 -10.65 16.44
C SER A 2 18.18 -10.09 16.15
N VAL A 3 18.00 -8.79 16.34
CA VAL A 3 16.81 -8.08 15.86
C VAL A 3 16.92 -8.05 14.34
N GLN A 4 15.98 -8.65 13.66
CA GLN A 4 15.95 -8.62 12.21
C GLN A 4 15.73 -7.16 11.77
N SER A 5 16.67 -6.64 11.00
CA SER A 5 16.54 -5.28 10.47
C SER A 5 15.40 -5.21 9.47
N VAL A 6 14.57 -4.19 9.59
CA VAL A 6 13.56 -3.89 8.58
C VAL A 6 14.25 -3.16 7.43
N LEU A 7 14.27 -3.77 6.25
CA LEU A 7 14.87 -3.19 5.04
C LEU A 7 13.84 -2.92 3.95
N SER A 8 12.71 -3.63 3.97
CA SER A 8 11.63 -3.42 2.99
C SER A 8 10.32 -3.10 3.69
N ILE A 9 9.71 -2.01 3.30
CA ILE A 9 8.40 -1.58 3.83
C ILE A 9 7.45 -1.41 2.66
N GLY A 10 6.40 -2.22 2.64
CA GLY A 10 5.32 -2.07 1.66
C GLY A 10 4.39 -0.95 2.10
N VAL A 11 4.15 0.01 1.22
CA VAL A 11 3.20 1.09 1.44
C VAL A 11 1.95 0.76 0.65
N ILE A 12 0.89 0.38 1.34
CA ILE A 12 -0.33 -0.13 0.75
C ILE A 12 -1.54 0.76 1.05
N GLY A 13 -2.53 0.66 0.21
CA GLY A 13 -3.76 1.44 0.32
C GLY A 13 -4.54 1.34 -0.98
N THR A 14 -5.79 1.74 -0.95
CA THR A 14 -6.64 1.78 -2.13
C THR A 14 -6.02 2.70 -3.19
N PRO A 15 -6.09 2.38 -4.49
CA PRO A 15 -5.59 3.28 -5.53
C PRO A 15 -6.14 4.70 -5.34
N GLY A 16 -5.26 5.71 -5.38
CA GLY A 16 -5.63 7.11 -5.19
C GLY A 16 -5.61 7.62 -3.75
N CYS A 17 -5.30 6.76 -2.76
CA CYS A 17 -5.34 7.16 -1.34
C CYS A 17 -4.17 8.02 -0.87
N GLY A 18 -3.10 8.18 -1.67
CA GLY A 18 -1.97 9.04 -1.32
C GLY A 18 -0.68 8.33 -0.95
N LYS A 19 -0.52 7.08 -1.35
CA LYS A 19 0.70 6.28 -1.09
C LYS A 19 1.96 6.97 -1.60
N THR A 20 1.95 7.40 -2.85
CA THR A 20 3.12 8.04 -3.47
C THR A 20 3.49 9.34 -2.76
N THR A 21 2.50 10.13 -2.37
CA THR A 21 2.71 11.37 -1.63
C THR A 21 3.38 11.10 -0.29
N LEU A 22 2.91 10.09 0.44
CA LEU A 22 3.50 9.70 1.72
C LEU A 22 4.94 9.23 1.53
N CYS A 23 5.20 8.38 0.56
CA CYS A 23 6.55 7.88 0.27
C CYS A 23 7.53 9.02 0.04
N LYS A 24 7.13 10.03 -0.74
CA LYS A 24 7.97 11.19 -1.02
C LYS A 24 8.27 12.01 0.23
N LYS A 25 7.31 12.12 1.15
CA LYS A 25 7.50 12.85 2.41
C LYS A 25 8.46 12.16 3.36
N LEU A 26 8.55 10.84 3.31
CA LEU A 26 9.41 10.08 4.23
C LEU A 26 10.90 10.16 3.88
N GLY A 27 11.25 10.41 2.61
CA GLY A 27 12.63 10.65 2.20
C GLY A 27 13.51 9.41 2.04
N PHE A 28 12.97 8.21 2.13
CA PHE A 28 13.70 6.97 1.88
C PHE A 28 13.68 6.62 0.39
N PRO A 29 14.58 5.74 -0.09
CA PRO A 29 14.48 5.22 -1.44
C PRO A 29 13.10 4.61 -1.71
N ILE A 30 12.55 4.86 -2.89
CA ILE A 30 11.21 4.42 -3.27
C ILE A 30 11.31 3.54 -4.51
N VAL A 31 10.65 2.39 -4.47
CA VAL A 31 10.47 1.51 -5.64
C VAL A 31 8.98 1.37 -5.89
N SER A 32 8.54 1.71 -7.09
CA SER A 32 7.16 1.45 -7.51
C SER A 32 6.99 -0.03 -7.81
N ILE A 33 6.00 -0.67 -7.21
CA ILE A 33 5.69 -2.09 -7.48
C ILE A 33 5.35 -2.29 -8.96
N LYS A 34 4.63 -1.33 -9.55
CA LYS A 34 4.27 -1.39 -10.97
C LYS A 34 5.53 -1.39 -11.86
N GLU A 35 6.46 -0.48 -11.58
CA GLU A 35 7.71 -0.41 -12.33
C GLU A 35 8.57 -1.65 -12.13
N LEU A 36 8.64 -2.14 -10.90
CA LEU A 36 9.38 -3.36 -10.57
C LEU A 36 8.79 -4.56 -11.33
N ALA A 37 7.47 -4.69 -11.35
CA ALA A 37 6.79 -5.76 -12.07
C ALA A 37 7.07 -5.69 -13.58
N ASP A 38 7.06 -4.50 -14.16
CA ASP A 38 7.40 -4.31 -15.57
C ASP A 38 8.85 -4.74 -15.86
N GLN A 39 9.79 -4.34 -15.02
CA GLN A 39 11.21 -4.69 -15.17
C GLN A 39 11.45 -6.19 -15.04
N MET A 40 10.67 -6.88 -14.23
CA MET A 40 10.82 -8.31 -13.97
C MET A 40 9.87 -9.18 -14.81
N ASP A 41 9.21 -8.58 -15.79
CA ASP A 41 8.26 -9.25 -16.69
C ASP A 41 7.14 -9.96 -15.94
N CYS A 42 6.57 -9.26 -14.96
CA CYS A 42 5.48 -9.75 -14.11
C CYS A 42 4.16 -9.00 -14.37
N THR A 43 4.03 -8.33 -15.50
CA THR A 43 2.81 -7.64 -15.88
C THR A 43 2.12 -8.34 -17.04
N SER A 44 0.78 -8.32 -17.04
CA SER A 44 -0.05 -8.83 -18.11
C SER A 44 -0.68 -7.67 -18.90
N GLN A 45 -1.73 -7.96 -19.64
CA GLN A 45 -2.40 -6.97 -20.48
C GLN A 45 -2.99 -5.82 -19.66
N VAL A 46 -3.00 -4.64 -20.27
CA VAL A 46 -3.62 -3.43 -19.69
C VAL A 46 -5.14 -3.57 -19.80
N ASP A 47 -5.86 -3.27 -18.73
CA ASP A 47 -7.33 -3.29 -18.72
C ASP A 47 -7.94 -2.06 -19.42
N SER A 48 -9.27 -1.95 -19.42
CA SER A 48 -9.99 -0.86 -20.09
C SER A 48 -9.69 0.53 -19.49
N ASP A 49 -9.21 0.57 -18.24
CA ASP A 49 -8.83 1.82 -17.56
C ASP A 49 -7.34 2.13 -17.69
N GLY A 50 -6.61 1.39 -18.49
CA GLY A 50 -5.18 1.60 -18.69
C GLY A 50 -4.30 1.05 -17.58
N VAL A 51 -4.80 0.16 -16.74
CA VAL A 51 -4.08 -0.42 -15.61
C VAL A 51 -3.60 -1.82 -15.97
N ALA A 52 -2.28 -2.05 -15.84
CA ALA A 52 -1.70 -3.37 -16.04
C ALA A 52 -1.97 -4.28 -14.84
N GLU A 53 -2.27 -5.53 -15.12
CA GLU A 53 -2.41 -6.54 -14.08
C GLU A 53 -1.02 -7.09 -13.70
N ILE A 54 -0.76 -7.21 -12.41
CA ILE A 54 0.54 -7.66 -11.89
C ILE A 54 0.41 -9.11 -11.42
N ASP A 55 1.32 -9.96 -11.88
CA ASP A 55 1.48 -11.32 -11.38
C ASP A 55 2.28 -11.28 -10.08
N VAL A 56 1.58 -11.11 -8.96
CA VAL A 56 2.22 -10.98 -7.64
C VAL A 56 2.89 -12.26 -7.18
N ASP A 57 2.37 -13.42 -7.58
CA ASP A 57 2.96 -14.71 -7.20
C ASP A 57 4.34 -14.88 -7.87
N LYS A 58 4.45 -14.55 -9.14
CA LYS A 58 5.71 -14.57 -9.85
C LYS A 58 6.69 -13.57 -9.27
N LEU A 59 6.23 -12.34 -9.01
CA LEU A 59 7.05 -11.29 -8.44
C LEU A 59 7.56 -11.69 -7.04
N ALA A 60 6.72 -12.30 -6.22
CA ALA A 60 7.12 -12.78 -4.90
C ALA A 60 8.21 -13.84 -4.97
N LYS A 61 8.14 -14.75 -5.95
CA LYS A 61 9.17 -15.79 -6.16
C LYS A 61 10.51 -15.21 -6.59
N LEU A 62 10.48 -14.08 -7.32
CA LEU A 62 11.67 -13.40 -7.81
C LEU A 62 12.19 -12.35 -6.82
N TRP A 63 11.54 -12.20 -5.67
CA TRP A 63 11.82 -11.14 -4.71
C TRP A 63 13.24 -11.23 -4.16
N VAL A 64 13.92 -10.09 -4.16
CA VAL A 64 15.21 -9.92 -3.48
C VAL A 64 15.06 -8.74 -2.53
N ASN A 65 15.28 -8.97 -1.24
CA ASN A 65 15.19 -7.90 -0.25
C ASN A 65 16.30 -6.88 -0.48
N PRO A 66 16.04 -5.56 -0.37
CA PRO A 66 17.07 -4.54 -0.60
C PRO A 66 18.12 -4.53 0.51
N ASP A 67 19.29 -3.93 0.22
CA ASP A 67 20.40 -3.79 1.16
C ASP A 67 20.21 -2.60 2.12
N GLU A 68 19.35 -1.67 1.78
CA GLU A 68 19.02 -0.50 2.60
C GLU A 68 17.52 -0.35 2.72
N LEU A 69 17.05 0.38 3.73
CA LEU A 69 15.63 0.60 3.96
C LEU A 69 15.01 1.27 2.73
N THR A 70 14.09 0.57 2.10
CA THR A 70 13.43 0.96 0.86
C THR A 70 11.92 0.84 1.01
N LEU A 71 11.19 1.84 0.51
CA LEU A 71 9.73 1.84 0.47
C LEU A 71 9.26 1.26 -0.87
N PHE A 72 8.32 0.33 -0.80
CA PHE A 72 7.71 -0.28 -1.98
C PHE A 72 6.28 0.24 -2.11
N ASP A 73 6.08 1.12 -3.07
CA ASP A 73 4.81 1.83 -3.29
C ASP A 73 3.92 1.03 -4.24
N GLY A 74 2.82 0.53 -3.74
CA GLY A 74 1.83 -0.17 -4.55
C GLY A 74 0.79 -0.87 -3.71
N HIS A 75 -0.46 -0.87 -4.18
CA HIS A 75 -1.59 -1.45 -3.45
C HIS A 75 -1.51 -2.97 -3.28
N LEU A 76 -0.57 -3.64 -3.95
CA LEU A 76 -0.35 -5.09 -3.87
C LEU A 76 0.91 -5.47 -3.06
N ALA A 77 1.59 -4.49 -2.44
CA ALA A 77 2.85 -4.75 -1.75
C ALA A 77 2.72 -5.74 -0.59
N HIS A 78 1.54 -5.87 0.01
CA HIS A 78 1.31 -6.84 1.08
C HIS A 78 1.33 -8.30 0.62
N HIS A 79 1.21 -8.55 -0.67
CA HIS A 79 1.38 -9.89 -1.24
C HIS A 79 2.84 -10.27 -1.48
N LEU A 80 3.76 -9.33 -1.27
CA LEU A 80 5.19 -9.53 -1.44
C LEU A 80 5.87 -9.77 -0.08
N PRO A 81 7.03 -10.44 -0.04
CA PRO A 81 7.70 -10.74 1.23
C PRO A 81 8.49 -9.54 1.79
N VAL A 82 7.82 -8.40 1.90
CA VAL A 82 8.38 -7.22 2.57
C VAL A 82 8.45 -7.44 4.08
N ASP A 83 9.36 -6.73 4.75
CA ASP A 83 9.58 -6.90 6.18
C ASP A 83 8.50 -6.25 7.05
N ALA A 84 7.89 -5.17 6.57
CA ALA A 84 6.89 -4.41 7.30
C ALA A 84 5.91 -3.73 6.34
N LEU A 85 4.81 -3.25 6.87
CA LEU A 85 3.75 -2.62 6.07
C LEU A 85 3.31 -1.30 6.67
N ILE A 86 3.03 -0.33 5.82
CA ILE A 86 2.34 0.91 6.15
C ILE A 86 1.00 0.91 5.41
N VAL A 87 -0.09 1.09 6.16
CA VAL A 87 -1.43 1.20 5.59
C VAL A 87 -1.79 2.66 5.46
N VAL A 88 -2.09 3.09 4.23
CA VAL A 88 -2.53 4.46 3.94
C VAL A 88 -4.03 4.45 3.71
N ARG A 89 -4.73 5.28 4.45
CA ARG A 89 -6.18 5.40 4.36
C ARG A 89 -6.56 6.77 3.81
N CYS A 90 -7.74 6.86 3.28
CA CYS A 90 -8.23 8.10 2.66
C CYS A 90 -9.73 8.25 2.91
N ASN A 91 -10.18 9.49 3.11
CA ASN A 91 -11.61 9.78 3.17
C ASN A 91 -12.27 9.35 1.85
N PRO A 92 -13.34 8.54 1.88
CA PRO A 92 -13.98 8.04 0.66
C PRO A 92 -14.45 9.13 -0.30
N LYS A 93 -14.90 10.26 0.20
CA LYS A 93 -15.32 11.40 -0.64
C LYS A 93 -14.13 11.99 -1.41
N GLU A 94 -13.00 12.11 -0.74
CA GLU A 94 -11.77 12.60 -1.35
C GLU A 94 -11.21 11.60 -2.36
N LEU A 95 -11.26 10.32 -2.01
CA LEU A 95 -10.85 9.24 -2.91
C LEU A 95 -11.65 9.26 -4.20
N LYS A 96 -12.98 9.43 -4.12
CA LYS A 96 -13.85 9.53 -5.29
C LYS A 96 -13.39 10.64 -6.23
N LYS A 97 -13.12 11.84 -5.69
CA LYS A 97 -12.66 12.98 -6.48
C LYS A 97 -11.35 12.68 -7.20
N ARG A 98 -10.41 12.05 -6.51
CA ARG A 98 -9.09 11.71 -7.07
C ARG A 98 -9.20 10.69 -8.21
N LEU A 99 -10.05 9.68 -8.05
CA LEU A 99 -10.26 8.66 -9.08
C LEU A 99 -11.01 9.23 -10.28
N GLU A 100 -11.98 10.12 -10.08
CA GLU A 100 -12.64 10.84 -11.16
C GLU A 100 -11.61 11.66 -11.96
N ALA A 101 -10.71 12.37 -11.28
CA ALA A 101 -9.67 13.16 -11.93
C ALA A 101 -8.70 12.31 -12.74
N ARG A 102 -8.51 11.02 -12.37
CA ARG A 102 -7.69 10.07 -13.11
C ARG A 102 -8.40 9.45 -14.30
N GLY A 103 -9.69 9.72 -14.48
CA GLY A 103 -10.46 9.19 -15.58
C GLY A 103 -10.89 7.74 -15.44
N TYR A 104 -10.93 7.21 -14.22
CA TYR A 104 -11.41 5.84 -14.00
C TYR A 104 -12.90 5.73 -14.32
N SER A 105 -13.32 4.54 -14.74
CA SER A 105 -14.74 4.27 -14.99
C SER A 105 -15.57 4.42 -13.71
N SER A 106 -16.86 4.75 -13.86
CA SER A 106 -17.78 4.91 -12.73
C SER A 106 -17.84 3.65 -11.86
N LYS A 107 -17.85 2.47 -12.50
CA LYS A 107 -17.86 1.20 -11.78
C LYS A 107 -16.58 1.01 -10.96
N LYS A 108 -15.43 1.28 -11.55
CA LYS A 108 -14.14 1.12 -10.87
C LYS A 108 -13.99 2.10 -9.71
N ILE A 109 -14.48 3.34 -9.88
CA ILE A 109 -14.52 4.33 -8.81
C ILE A 109 -15.39 3.82 -7.67
N GLN A 110 -16.59 3.36 -7.95
CA GLN A 110 -17.51 2.85 -6.94
C GLN A 110 -16.91 1.66 -6.19
N ASP A 111 -16.34 0.69 -6.91
CA ASP A 111 -15.73 -0.49 -6.31
C ASP A 111 -14.59 -0.11 -5.35
N ASN A 112 -13.71 0.81 -5.76
CA ASN A 112 -12.59 1.25 -4.92
C ASN A 112 -13.07 2.06 -3.71
N VAL A 113 -14.06 2.93 -3.87
CA VAL A 113 -14.64 3.70 -2.76
C VAL A 113 -15.30 2.78 -1.74
N GLU A 114 -16.03 1.77 -2.18
CA GLU A 114 -16.66 0.78 -1.29
C GLU A 114 -15.60 -0.02 -0.52
N ILE A 115 -14.54 -0.47 -1.19
CA ILE A 115 -13.42 -1.16 -0.53
C ILE A 115 -12.82 -0.28 0.57
N GLU A 116 -12.58 0.99 0.27
CA GLU A 116 -12.04 1.93 1.26
C GLU A 116 -12.98 2.12 2.44
N MET A 117 -14.28 2.25 2.21
CA MET A 117 -15.28 2.37 3.26
C MET A 117 -15.33 1.12 4.16
N LEU A 118 -15.06 -0.05 3.60
CA LEU A 118 -15.14 -1.33 4.31
C LEU A 118 -13.81 -1.76 4.94
N GLY A 119 -12.80 -0.90 4.95
CA GLY A 119 -11.56 -1.20 5.64
C GLY A 119 -10.30 -1.14 4.77
N GLY A 120 -10.44 -1.01 3.45
CA GLY A 120 -9.29 -0.99 2.55
C GLY A 120 -8.42 -2.22 2.69
N PRO A 121 -7.08 -2.06 2.77
CA PRO A 121 -6.17 -3.19 2.83
C PRO A 121 -6.29 -4.06 4.09
N TRP A 122 -6.89 -3.55 5.18
CA TRP A 122 -7.01 -4.31 6.42
C TRP A 122 -7.75 -5.63 6.25
N ASN A 123 -8.64 -5.71 5.25
CA ASN A 123 -9.37 -6.95 4.95
C ASN A 123 -8.44 -8.08 4.53
N ASP A 124 -7.32 -7.75 3.91
CA ASP A 124 -6.32 -8.73 3.44
C ASP A 124 -5.25 -9.02 4.48
N LEU A 125 -5.21 -8.26 5.58
CA LEU A 125 -4.15 -8.35 6.58
C LEU A 125 -4.52 -9.18 7.81
N LEU A 126 -5.66 -9.84 7.80
CA LEU A 126 -6.07 -10.72 8.89
C LEU A 126 -5.04 -11.85 9.07
N GLY A 127 -4.48 -11.96 10.26
CA GLY A 127 -3.47 -12.96 10.58
C GLY A 127 -2.06 -12.64 10.11
N ASP A 128 -1.84 -11.51 9.46
CA ASP A 128 -0.49 -11.08 9.10
C ASP A 128 0.29 -10.70 10.36
N LYS A 129 1.49 -11.26 10.51
CA LYS A 129 2.32 -11.08 11.71
C LYS A 129 3.43 -10.07 11.55
N ARG A 130 3.56 -9.48 10.36
CA ARG A 130 4.57 -8.44 10.14
C ARG A 130 4.23 -7.19 10.93
N PRO A 131 5.20 -6.33 11.26
CA PRO A 131 4.91 -4.99 11.76
C PRO A 131 4.04 -4.23 10.75
N ILE A 132 2.90 -3.71 11.23
CA ILE A 132 1.96 -2.96 10.40
C ILE A 132 1.62 -1.67 11.12
N TYR A 133 1.70 -0.56 10.39
CA TYR A 133 1.39 0.76 10.93
C TYR A 133 0.35 1.49 10.09
N GLU A 134 -0.60 2.11 10.76
CA GLU A 134 -1.52 3.10 10.20
C GLU A 134 -1.53 4.31 11.12
N GLY A 135 -1.24 5.49 10.60
CA GLY A 135 -1.28 6.71 11.41
C GLY A 135 -0.38 7.81 10.89
N ASP A 136 -0.33 8.90 11.63
CA ASP A 136 0.39 10.11 11.21
C ASP A 136 1.86 10.12 11.61
N ASN A 137 2.25 9.32 12.61
CA ASN A 137 3.61 9.29 13.14
C ASN A 137 4.47 8.17 12.55
N VAL A 138 4.32 7.94 11.26
CA VAL A 138 4.98 6.83 10.56
C VAL A 138 6.51 6.92 10.62
N LEU A 139 7.06 8.14 10.53
CA LEU A 139 8.50 8.33 10.58
C LEU A 139 9.07 7.95 11.96
N GLU A 140 8.36 8.29 13.03
CA GLU A 140 8.75 7.88 14.37
C GLU A 140 8.75 6.36 14.51
N TRP A 141 7.72 5.70 13.98
CA TRP A 141 7.63 4.25 13.97
C TRP A 141 8.79 3.61 13.21
N ILE A 142 9.15 4.13 12.03
CA ILE A 142 10.29 3.65 11.25
C ILE A 142 11.58 3.83 12.04
N ASN A 143 11.80 5.01 12.64
CA ASN A 143 13.01 5.33 13.39
C ASN A 143 13.12 4.49 14.66
N SER A 144 12.02 3.97 15.18
CA SER A 144 11.99 3.07 16.33
C SER A 144 12.25 1.61 15.98
N GLY A 145 12.56 1.31 14.71
CA GLY A 145 12.81 -0.05 14.24
C GLY A 145 11.56 -0.83 13.87
N CYS A 146 10.47 -0.13 13.58
CA CYS A 146 9.20 -0.72 13.15
C CYS A 146 8.64 -1.74 14.16
N PRO A 147 8.41 -1.36 15.43
CA PRO A 147 7.80 -2.28 16.38
C PRO A 147 6.40 -2.69 15.91
N ASN A 148 5.96 -3.88 16.33
CA ASN A 148 4.62 -4.34 16.01
C ASN A 148 3.59 -3.29 16.43
N HIS A 149 2.83 -2.80 15.48
CA HIS A 149 1.82 -1.78 15.68
C HIS A 149 0.69 -1.99 14.68
N THR A 150 -0.50 -2.29 15.18
CA THR A 150 -1.68 -2.39 14.36
C THR A 150 -2.73 -1.43 14.90
N THR A 151 -3.31 -0.65 14.04
CA THR A 151 -4.38 0.27 14.42
C THR A 151 -5.71 -0.22 13.89
N PRO A 152 -6.78 0.07 14.63
CA PRO A 152 -8.11 -0.24 14.13
C PRO A 152 -8.39 0.48 12.81
N ASN A 153 -9.20 -0.13 12.00
CA ASN A 153 -9.70 0.45 10.77
C ASN A 153 -10.38 1.80 11.02
N MET A 154 -9.93 2.84 10.32
CA MET A 154 -10.43 4.22 10.47
C MET A 154 -11.67 4.52 9.63
N ALA A 155 -12.16 3.59 8.81
CA ALA A 155 -13.31 3.82 7.94
C ALA A 155 -14.57 4.20 8.72
N ILE A 156 -14.74 3.65 9.91
CA ILE A 156 -15.87 3.96 10.78
C ILE A 156 -15.88 5.44 11.18
N ASP A 157 -14.70 5.99 11.45
CA ASP A 157 -14.57 7.39 11.86
C ASP A 157 -15.01 8.32 10.73
N TRP A 158 -14.70 7.98 9.49
CA TRP A 158 -15.14 8.77 8.34
C TRP A 158 -16.65 8.72 8.13
N LEU A 159 -17.26 7.58 8.40
CA LEU A 159 -18.71 7.41 8.27
C LEU A 159 -19.46 8.17 9.35
N SER A 160 -18.86 8.39 10.50
CA SER A 160 -19.46 9.14 11.62
C SER A 160 -19.22 10.64 11.53
N THR A 161 -18.36 11.12 10.64
CA THR A 161 -18.10 12.55 10.45
C THR A 161 -19.11 13.15 9.51
N PRO A 162 -19.74 14.30 9.85
CA PRO A 162 -20.70 14.95 8.97
C PRO A 162 -20.11 15.47 7.66
#